data_37fcde6af829109212521ae60e415634
#
_entry.id   37fcde6af829109212521ae60e415634
#
_cell.length_a   1.000
_cell.length_b   1.000
_cell.length_c   1.000
_cell.angle_alpha   90.00
_cell.angle_beta   90.00
_cell.angle_gamma   90.00
#
_symmetry.space_group_name_H-M   'P 1'
#
loop_
_entity.id
_entity.type
_entity.pdbx_description
1 polymer ?
#
loop_
_entity_poly.entity_id
_entity_poly.type
_entity_poly.pdbx_seq_one_letter_code
_entity_poly.pdbx_strand_id
1 'polypeptide(L)'
;MPTPQIRNLEGIVLRASKGGEGGRSLALFTREMGLIRLTLPRAVMNRCGTGILLSFACVRLSAAIYPEYGVISQYEGRLLFDMMKLSYEDMTCWYYVIELVLALYPVGQKEDEAYDILMAAARIAEERNPRVIAFIASIKLLAAAGYDPTEAIEDPTALSEGARDLLNRFRGYRWGSPFEGSISRALFTECARYLDHFLLAACDTEMKTAGAFL
;
A
#
# COMPACT_ATOMS: atom_id res chain seq x y z
N MET A 1 -21.99 13.00 24.88
CA MET A 1 -21.17 12.70 23.71
C MET A 1 -19.89 12.03 24.19
N PRO A 2 -19.38 10.97 23.55
CA PRO A 2 -18.12 10.37 23.97
C PRO A 2 -16.99 11.38 23.81
N THR A 3 -16.12 11.44 24.82
CA THR A 3 -14.95 12.33 24.80
C THR A 3 -13.93 11.76 23.81
N PRO A 4 -13.43 12.56 22.84
CA PRO A 4 -12.44 12.08 21.90
C PRO A 4 -11.09 11.81 22.58
N GLN A 5 -10.36 10.83 22.08
CA GLN A 5 -8.96 10.64 22.41
C GLN A 5 -8.11 11.42 21.39
N ILE A 6 -7.31 12.35 21.88
CA ILE A 6 -6.32 13.02 21.02
C ILE A 6 -5.15 12.07 20.81
N ARG A 7 -4.86 11.78 19.54
CA ARG A 7 -3.76 10.92 19.13
C ARG A 7 -2.82 11.65 18.19
N ASN A 8 -1.52 11.47 18.42
CA ASN A 8 -0.48 11.83 17.45
C ASN A 8 -0.11 10.57 16.70
N LEU A 9 -0.20 10.63 15.38
CA LEU A 9 -0.05 9.47 14.50
C LEU A 9 0.98 9.78 13.41
N GLU A 10 1.73 8.76 13.00
CA GLU A 10 2.55 8.80 11.80
C GLU A 10 2.00 7.79 10.79
N GLY A 11 1.75 8.22 9.56
CA GLY A 11 1.12 7.34 8.57
C GLY A 11 1.43 7.70 7.13
N ILE A 12 1.12 6.75 6.25
CA ILE A 12 1.22 6.88 4.80
C ILE A 12 -0.19 7.17 4.27
N VAL A 13 -0.33 8.22 3.48
CA VAL A 13 -1.58 8.50 2.77
C VAL A 13 -1.76 7.46 1.67
N LEU A 14 -2.82 6.67 1.76
CA LEU A 14 -3.20 5.73 0.70
C LEU A 14 -4.12 6.41 -0.30
N ARG A 15 -5.14 7.11 0.20
CA ARG A 15 -6.16 7.75 -0.64
C ARG A 15 -6.72 9.00 0.01
N ALA A 16 -6.90 10.04 -0.79
CA ALA A 16 -7.65 11.24 -0.41
C ALA A 16 -8.86 11.38 -1.32
N SER A 17 -10.05 11.51 -0.76
CA SER A 17 -11.31 11.68 -1.47
C SER A 17 -12.06 12.93 -0.99
N LYS A 18 -13.07 13.37 -1.73
CA LYS A 18 -13.94 14.48 -1.29
C LYS A 18 -14.68 14.05 -0.01
N GLY A 19 -14.65 14.92 0.99
CA GLY A 19 -15.41 14.81 2.22
C GLY A 19 -16.60 15.79 2.23
N GLY A 20 -17.39 15.76 3.32
CA GLY A 20 -18.45 16.75 3.54
C GLY A 20 -17.90 18.16 3.74
N GLU A 21 -18.75 19.18 3.52
CA GLU A 21 -18.47 20.60 3.79
C GLU A 21 -17.15 21.14 3.16
N GLY A 22 -16.77 20.60 2.01
CA GLY A 22 -15.54 20.98 1.32
C GLY A 22 -14.26 20.47 1.95
N GLY A 23 -14.33 19.58 2.94
CA GLY A 23 -13.22 18.84 3.51
C GLY A 23 -12.79 17.65 2.65
N ARG A 24 -11.93 16.80 3.20
CA ARG A 24 -11.48 15.54 2.60
C ARG A 24 -11.64 14.38 3.57
N SER A 25 -11.83 13.19 3.02
CA SER A 25 -11.67 11.92 3.75
C SER A 25 -10.33 11.31 3.33
N LEU A 26 -9.49 10.98 4.31
CA LEU A 26 -8.20 10.36 4.09
C LEU A 26 -8.24 8.91 4.57
N ALA A 27 -7.82 7.98 3.72
CA ALA A 27 -7.43 6.63 4.13
C ALA A 27 -5.92 6.65 4.36
N LEU A 28 -5.50 6.29 5.55
CA LEU A 28 -4.12 6.31 6.01
C LEU A 28 -3.73 4.93 6.54
N PHE A 29 -2.51 4.50 6.28
CA PHE A 29 -1.92 3.37 6.99
C PHE A 29 -0.94 3.91 8.02
N THR A 30 -1.30 3.81 9.29
CA THR A 30 -0.53 4.42 10.39
C THR A 30 0.26 3.38 11.15
N ARG A 31 1.39 3.79 11.73
CA ARG A 31 2.24 2.93 12.56
C ARG A 31 1.51 2.49 13.84
N GLU A 32 0.70 3.37 14.42
CA GLU A 32 0.08 3.16 15.73
C GLU A 32 -1.24 2.39 15.66
N MET A 33 -1.99 2.52 14.55
CA MET A 33 -3.35 2.03 14.42
C MET A 33 -3.63 1.26 13.12
N GLY A 34 -2.61 1.02 12.28
CA GLY A 34 -2.80 0.40 10.96
C GLY A 34 -3.66 1.23 10.03
N LEU A 35 -4.55 0.58 9.29
CA LEU A 35 -5.47 1.24 8.37
C LEU A 35 -6.54 2.03 9.13
N ILE A 36 -6.63 3.34 8.88
CA ILE A 36 -7.66 4.21 9.45
C ILE A 36 -8.24 5.16 8.41
N ARG A 37 -9.44 5.67 8.71
CA ARG A 37 -10.10 6.70 7.90
C ARG A 37 -10.36 7.93 8.77
N LEU A 38 -9.84 9.08 8.34
CA LEU A 38 -9.95 10.33 9.07
C LEU A 38 -10.57 11.42 8.19
N THR A 39 -11.39 12.26 8.81
CA THR A 39 -11.91 13.48 8.19
C THR A 39 -10.89 14.60 8.35
N LEU A 40 -10.60 15.28 7.26
CA LEU A 40 -9.78 16.48 7.23
C LEU A 40 -10.65 17.69 6.91
N PRO A 41 -10.93 18.57 7.90
CA PRO A 41 -11.74 19.75 7.71
C PRO A 41 -11.10 20.75 6.76
N ARG A 42 -11.91 21.49 5.98
CA ARG A 42 -11.45 22.55 5.07
C ARG A 42 -10.59 23.60 5.78
N ALA A 43 -10.96 23.99 7.00
CA ALA A 43 -10.20 24.97 7.77
C ALA A 43 -8.76 24.51 8.07
N VAL A 44 -8.56 23.21 8.34
CA VAL A 44 -7.24 22.61 8.55
C VAL A 44 -6.45 22.57 7.26
N MET A 45 -7.09 22.21 6.13
CA MET A 45 -6.48 22.23 4.80
C MET A 45 -5.98 23.64 4.42
N ASN A 46 -6.79 24.65 4.65
CA ASN A 46 -6.42 26.03 4.36
C ASN A 46 -5.21 26.52 5.17
N ARG A 47 -5.05 26.01 6.40
CA ARG A 47 -3.95 26.37 7.29
C ARG A 47 -2.67 25.59 7.00
N CYS A 48 -2.78 24.28 6.76
CA CYS A 48 -1.63 23.38 6.60
C CYS A 48 -1.22 23.18 5.14
N GLY A 49 -2.05 23.57 4.17
CA GLY A 49 -1.86 23.32 2.73
C GLY A 49 -2.30 21.91 2.31
N THR A 50 -2.42 21.68 1.00
CA THR A 50 -2.90 20.39 0.45
C THR A 50 -1.86 19.64 -0.38
N GLY A 51 -0.72 20.27 -0.67
CA GLY A 51 0.28 19.72 -1.58
C GLY A 51 0.90 18.38 -1.17
N ILE A 52 0.79 18.02 0.10
CA ILE A 52 1.31 16.76 0.64
C ILE A 52 0.24 15.68 0.84
N LEU A 53 -1.01 15.93 0.42
CA LEU A 53 -2.11 14.96 0.58
C LEU A 53 -2.24 14.07 -0.66
N LEU A 54 -1.13 13.63 -1.18
CA LEU A 54 -1.04 12.68 -2.29
C LEU A 54 -0.77 11.28 -1.76
N SER A 55 -1.13 10.28 -2.53
CA SER A 55 -0.80 8.89 -2.19
C SER A 55 0.70 8.73 -1.99
N PHE A 56 1.09 7.92 -1.01
CA PHE A 56 2.46 7.73 -0.54
C PHE A 56 3.14 8.98 0.03
N ALA A 57 2.37 9.98 0.48
CA ALA A 57 2.92 10.97 1.42
C ALA A 57 3.01 10.34 2.82
N CYS A 58 4.14 10.53 3.48
CA CYS A 58 4.29 10.25 4.91
C CYS A 58 3.90 11.50 5.69
N VAL A 59 2.91 11.37 6.56
CA VAL A 59 2.36 12.47 7.34
C VAL A 59 2.44 12.17 8.83
N ARG A 60 2.77 13.21 9.60
CA ARG A 60 2.56 13.26 11.05
C ARG A 60 1.36 14.14 11.31
N LEU A 61 0.44 13.66 12.11
CA LEU A 61 -0.81 14.36 12.34
C LEU A 61 -1.28 14.22 13.78
N SER A 62 -2.05 15.21 14.25
CA SER A 62 -2.86 15.11 15.46
C SER A 62 -4.31 14.99 15.05
N ALA A 63 -5.01 14.05 15.67
CA ALA A 63 -6.42 13.80 15.39
C ALA A 63 -7.21 13.55 16.69
N ALA A 64 -8.44 14.00 16.71
CA ALA A 64 -9.44 13.61 17.70
C ALA A 64 -10.11 12.32 17.20
N ILE A 65 -9.87 11.21 17.90
CA ILE A 65 -10.40 9.88 17.56
C ILE A 65 -11.62 9.62 18.45
N TYR A 66 -12.74 9.35 17.80
CA TYR A 66 -14.00 8.89 18.37
C TYR A 66 -14.21 7.40 18.02
N PRO A 67 -15.16 6.69 18.63
CA PRO A 67 -15.39 5.28 18.34
C PRO A 67 -15.68 4.98 16.86
N GLU A 68 -16.39 5.86 16.17
CA GLU A 68 -16.85 5.64 14.79
C GLU A 68 -16.12 6.50 13.74
N TYR A 69 -15.43 7.56 14.15
CA TYR A 69 -14.76 8.47 13.23
C TYR A 69 -13.59 9.19 13.88
N GLY A 70 -12.75 9.83 13.07
CA GLY A 70 -11.68 10.67 13.54
C GLY A 70 -11.56 11.96 12.72
N VAL A 71 -11.13 13.04 13.38
CA VAL A 71 -11.00 14.37 12.78
C VAL A 71 -9.59 14.89 12.98
N ILE A 72 -8.92 15.21 11.88
CA ILE A 72 -7.57 15.78 11.88
C ILE A 72 -7.63 17.24 12.31
N SER A 73 -6.80 17.62 13.29
CA SER A 73 -6.67 18.98 13.77
C SER A 73 -5.44 19.70 13.20
N GLN A 74 -4.37 18.97 12.92
CA GLN A 74 -3.16 19.47 12.25
C GLN A 74 -2.40 18.33 11.61
N TYR A 75 -1.59 18.64 10.61
CA TYR A 75 -0.68 17.70 9.96
C TYR A 75 0.49 18.41 9.32
N GLU A 76 1.57 17.68 9.18
CA GLU A 76 2.74 18.00 8.38
C GLU A 76 3.24 16.72 7.69
N GLY A 77 4.05 16.85 6.66
CA GLY A 77 4.57 15.64 6.01
C GLY A 77 5.40 15.94 4.78
N ARG A 78 5.77 14.85 4.12
CA ARG A 78 6.53 14.88 2.87
C ARG A 78 6.11 13.74 1.96
N LEU A 79 6.28 13.89 0.66
CA LEU A 79 6.17 12.79 -0.28
C LEU A 79 7.33 11.80 -0.04
N LEU A 80 7.04 10.51 -0.02
CA LEU A 80 8.06 9.46 -0.03
C LEU A 80 8.58 9.28 -1.46
N PHE A 81 7.68 9.31 -2.44
CA PHE A 81 7.96 9.43 -3.85
C PHE A 81 6.76 10.08 -4.56
N ASP A 82 7.01 10.62 -5.75
CA ASP A 82 5.97 11.31 -6.51
C ASP A 82 5.38 10.40 -7.59
N MET A 83 4.22 9.79 -7.31
CA MET A 83 3.52 8.94 -8.27
C MET A 83 3.21 9.64 -9.59
N MET A 84 3.08 10.98 -9.60
CA MET A 84 2.79 11.74 -10.84
C MET A 84 3.97 11.79 -11.80
N LYS A 85 5.18 11.42 -11.35
CA LYS A 85 6.37 11.28 -12.20
C LYS A 85 6.48 9.91 -12.88
N LEU A 86 5.68 8.94 -12.44
CA LEU A 86 5.67 7.59 -13.01
C LEU A 86 4.95 7.57 -14.37
N SER A 87 5.23 6.55 -15.17
CA SER A 87 4.39 6.20 -16.32
C SER A 87 3.00 5.81 -15.84
N TYR A 88 2.00 5.85 -16.73
CA TYR A 88 0.65 5.41 -16.41
C TYR A 88 0.62 3.95 -15.92
N GLU A 89 1.37 3.08 -16.60
CA GLU A 89 1.49 1.67 -16.27
C GLU A 89 2.10 1.46 -14.88
N ASP A 90 3.21 2.15 -14.58
CA ASP A 90 3.86 2.04 -13.27
C ASP A 90 3.00 2.62 -12.15
N MET A 91 2.31 3.73 -12.42
CA MET A 91 1.35 4.31 -11.48
C MET A 91 0.21 3.33 -11.17
N THR A 92 -0.30 2.60 -12.17
CA THR A 92 -1.34 1.59 -11.98
C THR A 92 -0.87 0.45 -11.07
N CYS A 93 0.39 0.03 -11.16
CA CYS A 93 0.98 -0.94 -10.23
C CYS A 93 0.96 -0.45 -8.78
N TRP A 94 1.21 0.84 -8.53
CA TRP A 94 1.13 1.40 -7.18
C TRP A 94 -0.31 1.58 -6.69
N TYR A 95 -1.26 1.82 -7.58
CA TYR A 95 -2.69 1.76 -7.22
C TYR A 95 -3.12 0.34 -6.85
N TYR A 96 -2.54 -0.69 -7.47
CA TYR A 96 -2.74 -2.08 -7.06
C TYR A 96 -2.28 -2.30 -5.61
N VAL A 97 -1.11 -1.81 -5.21
CA VAL A 97 -0.62 -1.89 -3.82
C VAL A 97 -1.59 -1.19 -2.86
N ILE A 98 -2.10 -0.01 -3.21
CA ILE A 98 -3.09 0.71 -2.39
C ILE A 98 -4.38 -0.11 -2.25
N GLU A 99 -4.91 -0.63 -3.34
CA GLU A 99 -6.14 -1.42 -3.36
C GLU A 99 -5.98 -2.68 -2.52
N LEU A 100 -4.84 -3.37 -2.64
CA LEU A 100 -4.50 -4.55 -1.86
C LEU A 100 -4.55 -4.25 -0.36
N VAL A 101 -3.92 -3.17 0.08
CA VAL A 101 -3.94 -2.77 1.50
C VAL A 101 -5.36 -2.45 1.97
N LEU A 102 -6.13 -1.73 1.16
CA LEU A 102 -7.51 -1.36 1.51
C LEU A 102 -8.46 -2.56 1.56
N ALA A 103 -8.16 -3.65 0.85
CA ALA A 103 -8.96 -4.87 0.79
C ALA A 103 -8.62 -5.85 1.92
N LEU A 104 -7.33 -6.03 2.23
CA LEU A 104 -6.88 -7.10 3.12
C LEU A 104 -6.72 -6.69 4.58
N TYR A 105 -6.42 -5.41 4.85
CA TYR A 105 -6.10 -4.99 6.21
C TYR A 105 -7.33 -4.42 6.93
N PRO A 106 -7.67 -4.93 8.13
CA PRO A 106 -8.79 -4.43 8.90
C PRO A 106 -8.53 -3.02 9.42
N VAL A 107 -9.60 -2.23 9.51
CA VAL A 107 -9.52 -0.86 10.03
C VAL A 107 -9.26 -0.88 11.54
N GLY A 108 -8.29 -0.08 11.99
CA GLY A 108 -7.98 0.12 13.41
C GLY A 108 -7.10 -0.97 14.04
N GLN A 109 -6.63 -1.92 13.26
CA GLN A 109 -5.71 -2.96 13.72
C GLN A 109 -4.27 -2.56 13.37
N LYS A 110 -3.42 -2.50 14.40
CA LYS A 110 -2.00 -2.20 14.24
C LYS A 110 -1.28 -3.34 13.53
N GLU A 111 -0.51 -3.01 12.47
CA GLU A 111 0.21 -3.95 11.62
C GLU A 111 1.61 -3.39 11.31
N ASP A 112 2.57 -3.64 12.21
CA ASP A 112 3.92 -3.07 12.13
C ASP A 112 4.66 -3.52 10.87
N GLU A 113 4.57 -4.82 10.53
CA GLU A 113 5.24 -5.39 9.35
C GLU A 113 4.72 -4.76 8.05
N ALA A 114 3.41 -4.63 7.91
CA ALA A 114 2.81 -4.02 6.74
C ALA A 114 3.20 -2.54 6.59
N TYR A 115 3.25 -1.80 7.71
CA TYR A 115 3.71 -0.42 7.71
C TYR A 115 5.16 -0.31 7.24
N ASP A 116 6.05 -1.16 7.75
CA ASP A 116 7.47 -1.15 7.39
C ASP A 116 7.68 -1.57 5.93
N ILE A 117 6.89 -2.52 5.39
CA ILE A 117 6.89 -2.89 3.96
C ILE A 117 6.52 -1.68 3.10
N LEU A 118 5.42 -1.00 3.40
CA LEU A 118 4.96 0.18 2.64
C LEU A 118 6.00 1.31 2.66
N MET A 119 6.56 1.60 3.83
CA MET A 119 7.58 2.63 3.99
C MET A 119 8.86 2.30 3.23
N ALA A 120 9.33 1.06 3.30
CA ALA A 120 10.55 0.63 2.63
C ALA A 120 10.38 0.64 1.10
N ALA A 121 9.27 0.10 0.59
CA ALA A 121 8.97 0.09 -0.83
C ALA A 121 8.87 1.52 -1.40
N ALA A 122 8.12 2.40 -0.72
CA ALA A 122 7.94 3.78 -1.17
C ALA A 122 9.25 4.58 -1.21
N ARG A 123 10.18 4.34 -0.27
CA ARG A 123 11.49 5.04 -0.23
C ARG A 123 12.39 4.74 -1.41
N ILE A 124 12.30 3.53 -1.98
CA ILE A 124 13.17 3.09 -3.08
C ILE A 124 12.47 3.09 -4.44
N ALA A 125 11.21 3.51 -4.49
CA ALA A 125 10.38 3.49 -5.69
C ALA A 125 10.96 4.32 -6.86
N GLU A 126 11.60 5.45 -6.56
CA GLU A 126 12.23 6.32 -7.57
C GLU A 126 13.65 5.86 -7.94
N GLU A 127 14.32 5.08 -7.08
CA GLU A 127 15.69 4.63 -7.27
C GLU A 127 15.78 3.30 -8.02
N ARG A 128 14.70 2.58 -8.12
CA ARG A 128 14.59 1.23 -8.70
C ARG A 128 13.48 1.17 -9.73
N ASN A 129 13.30 0.02 -10.38
CA ASN A 129 12.17 -0.18 -11.26
C ASN A 129 10.86 -0.15 -10.43
N PRO A 130 10.00 0.87 -10.57
CA PRO A 130 8.84 1.08 -9.70
C PRO A 130 7.81 -0.06 -9.81
N ARG A 131 7.67 -0.68 -10.99
CA ARG A 131 6.77 -1.83 -11.22
C ARG A 131 7.21 -3.05 -10.43
N VAL A 132 8.51 -3.36 -10.47
CA VAL A 132 9.08 -4.50 -9.74
C VAL A 132 8.98 -4.28 -8.23
N ILE A 133 9.24 -3.07 -7.74
CA ILE A 133 9.12 -2.74 -6.33
C ILE A 133 7.67 -2.83 -5.85
N ALA A 134 6.70 -2.34 -6.64
CA ALA A 134 5.28 -2.48 -6.33
C ALA A 134 4.86 -3.97 -6.27
N PHE A 135 5.36 -4.81 -7.19
CA PHE A 135 5.09 -6.24 -7.18
C PHE A 135 5.67 -6.95 -5.94
N ILE A 136 6.93 -6.66 -5.60
CA ILE A 136 7.57 -7.16 -4.36
C ILE A 136 6.78 -6.73 -3.13
N ALA A 137 6.35 -5.46 -3.07
CA ALA A 137 5.53 -4.96 -1.97
C ALA A 137 4.21 -5.72 -1.86
N SER A 138 3.54 -6.01 -2.98
CA SER A 138 2.29 -6.77 -3.01
C SER A 138 2.46 -8.18 -2.44
N ILE A 139 3.50 -8.91 -2.86
CA ILE A 139 3.80 -10.26 -2.34
C ILE A 139 4.06 -10.22 -0.83
N LYS A 140 4.87 -9.27 -0.37
CA LYS A 140 5.21 -9.14 1.05
C LYS A 140 4.01 -8.74 1.91
N LEU A 141 3.16 -7.83 1.41
CA LEU A 141 1.93 -7.44 2.09
C LEU A 141 0.94 -8.60 2.20
N LEU A 142 0.79 -9.42 1.15
CA LEU A 142 -0.01 -10.64 1.21
C LEU A 142 0.49 -11.58 2.29
N ALA A 143 1.79 -11.86 2.30
CA ALA A 143 2.37 -12.75 3.29
C ALA A 143 2.23 -12.19 4.72
N ALA A 144 2.41 -10.89 4.93
CA ALA A 144 2.18 -10.23 6.22
C ALA A 144 0.72 -10.29 6.68
N ALA A 145 -0.23 -10.33 5.72
CA ALA A 145 -1.65 -10.52 6.00
C ALA A 145 -2.03 -12.01 6.23
N GLY A 146 -1.07 -12.94 6.19
CA GLY A 146 -1.30 -14.38 6.38
C GLY A 146 -1.63 -15.15 5.09
N TYR A 147 -1.51 -14.52 3.93
CA TYR A 147 -1.75 -15.13 2.61
C TYR A 147 -0.44 -15.21 1.83
N ASP A 148 0.48 -16.11 2.21
CA ASP A 148 1.76 -16.21 1.50
C ASP A 148 1.59 -16.92 0.15
N PRO A 149 1.72 -16.19 -0.99
CA PRO A 149 1.54 -16.80 -2.31
C PRO A 149 2.65 -17.76 -2.68
N THR A 150 3.74 -17.84 -1.93
CA THR A 150 4.84 -18.79 -2.17
C THR A 150 4.60 -20.13 -1.49
N GLU A 151 3.82 -20.17 -0.41
CA GLU A 151 3.51 -21.39 0.36
C GLU A 151 2.24 -22.08 -0.15
N ALA A 152 1.30 -21.33 -0.71
CA ALA A 152 -0.02 -21.81 -1.11
C ALA A 152 -0.08 -22.44 -2.51
N ILE A 153 1.05 -22.83 -3.12
CA ILE A 153 1.07 -23.49 -4.43
C ILE A 153 0.73 -24.97 -4.25
N GLU A 154 -0.57 -25.27 -4.11
CA GLU A 154 -1.07 -26.63 -4.02
C GLU A 154 -0.92 -27.40 -5.35
N ASP A 155 -1.07 -26.70 -6.49
CA ASP A 155 -0.88 -27.26 -7.82
C ASP A 155 0.53 -26.95 -8.34
N PRO A 156 1.42 -27.95 -8.43
CA PRO A 156 2.77 -27.76 -8.97
C PRO A 156 2.80 -27.25 -10.43
N THR A 157 1.69 -27.38 -11.17
CA THR A 157 1.58 -26.95 -12.57
C THR A 157 1.11 -25.50 -12.71
N ALA A 158 0.65 -24.87 -11.63
CA ALA A 158 0.15 -23.48 -11.63
C ALA A 158 1.22 -22.45 -12.01
N LEU A 159 2.50 -22.76 -11.74
CA LEU A 159 3.66 -21.94 -12.08
C LEU A 159 4.80 -22.80 -12.63
N SER A 160 5.50 -22.29 -13.64
CA SER A 160 6.77 -22.89 -14.07
C SER A 160 7.82 -22.80 -12.93
N GLU A 161 8.82 -23.69 -12.96
CA GLU A 161 9.92 -23.69 -11.98
C GLU A 161 10.61 -22.32 -11.92
N GLY A 162 10.86 -21.70 -13.08
CA GLY A 162 11.49 -20.38 -13.14
C GLY A 162 10.62 -19.26 -12.56
N ALA A 163 9.29 -19.32 -12.72
CA ALA A 163 8.38 -18.34 -12.13
C ALA A 163 8.27 -18.52 -10.61
N ARG A 164 8.29 -19.77 -10.15
CA ARG A 164 8.31 -20.09 -8.71
C ARG A 164 9.59 -19.61 -8.04
N ASP A 165 10.75 -19.83 -8.66
CA ASP A 165 12.02 -19.29 -8.17
C ASP A 165 12.00 -17.75 -8.12
N LEU A 166 11.49 -17.09 -9.16
CA LEU A 166 11.36 -15.64 -9.18
C LEU A 166 10.43 -15.12 -8.07
N LEU A 167 9.31 -15.79 -7.83
CA LEU A 167 8.36 -15.43 -6.77
C LEU A 167 9.03 -15.55 -5.38
N ASN A 168 9.77 -16.64 -5.14
CA ASN A 168 10.52 -16.83 -3.90
C ASN A 168 11.62 -15.75 -3.71
N ARG A 169 12.32 -15.36 -4.78
CA ARG A 169 13.29 -14.27 -4.74
C ARG A 169 12.63 -12.92 -4.42
N PHE A 170 11.45 -12.64 -4.94
CA PHE A 170 10.68 -11.46 -4.59
C PHE A 170 10.23 -11.49 -3.13
N ARG A 171 9.74 -12.63 -2.64
CA ARG A 171 9.36 -12.80 -1.23
C ARG A 171 10.55 -12.58 -0.29
N GLY A 172 11.72 -13.12 -0.63
CA GLY A 172 12.96 -12.99 0.14
C GLY A 172 13.73 -11.68 -0.07
N TYR A 173 13.29 -10.79 -0.98
CA TYR A 173 14.01 -9.57 -1.30
C TYR A 173 14.24 -8.69 -0.07
N ARG A 174 15.49 -8.24 0.13
CA ARG A 174 15.85 -7.29 1.18
C ARG A 174 15.85 -5.88 0.61
N TRP A 175 15.05 -5.01 1.20
CA TRP A 175 14.91 -3.63 0.74
C TRP A 175 16.26 -2.90 0.65
N GLY A 176 16.48 -2.24 -0.48
CA GLY A 176 17.74 -1.52 -0.75
C GLY A 176 18.87 -2.36 -1.31
N SER A 177 18.81 -3.69 -1.26
CA SER A 177 19.81 -4.56 -1.88
C SER A 177 19.71 -4.54 -3.41
N PRO A 178 20.78 -4.80 -4.15
CA PRO A 178 20.69 -5.10 -5.58
C PRO A 178 19.80 -6.33 -5.79
N PHE A 179 18.97 -6.30 -6.85
CA PHE A 179 18.27 -7.51 -7.25
C PHE A 179 19.22 -8.43 -8.00
N GLU A 180 19.41 -9.65 -7.51
CA GLU A 180 20.32 -10.61 -8.11
C GLU A 180 19.74 -11.21 -9.40
N GLY A 181 20.51 -11.14 -10.47
CA GLY A 181 20.15 -11.66 -11.80
C GLY A 181 19.14 -10.79 -12.56
N SER A 182 18.80 -11.23 -13.78
CA SER A 182 17.83 -10.58 -14.64
C SER A 182 16.40 -11.07 -14.36
N ILE A 183 15.43 -10.20 -14.57
CA ILE A 183 14.01 -10.55 -14.52
C ILE A 183 13.54 -10.73 -15.96
N SER A 184 13.22 -11.96 -16.34
CA SER A 184 12.59 -12.23 -17.63
C SER A 184 11.17 -11.68 -17.65
N ARG A 185 10.81 -10.95 -18.73
CA ARG A 185 9.44 -10.45 -18.91
C ARG A 185 8.41 -11.56 -18.87
N ALA A 186 8.71 -12.72 -19.48
CA ALA A 186 7.81 -13.85 -19.52
C ALA A 186 7.52 -14.40 -18.12
N LEU A 187 8.57 -14.62 -17.31
CA LEU A 187 8.43 -15.10 -15.93
C LEU A 187 7.72 -14.08 -15.04
N PHE A 188 8.01 -12.78 -15.20
CA PHE A 188 7.32 -11.73 -14.46
C PHE A 188 5.82 -11.72 -14.79
N THR A 189 5.46 -11.81 -16.07
CA THR A 189 4.06 -11.88 -16.52
C THR A 189 3.35 -13.12 -15.96
N GLU A 190 4.04 -14.26 -15.91
CA GLU A 190 3.51 -15.50 -15.30
C GLU A 190 3.23 -15.31 -13.81
N CYS A 191 4.19 -14.74 -13.06
CA CYS A 191 4.00 -14.40 -11.65
C CYS A 191 2.84 -13.42 -11.44
N ALA A 192 2.69 -12.41 -12.32
CA ALA A 192 1.61 -11.44 -12.23
C ALA A 192 0.23 -12.07 -12.41
N ARG A 193 0.07 -12.94 -13.41
CA ARG A 193 -1.18 -13.69 -13.61
C ARG A 193 -1.50 -14.61 -12.44
N TYR A 194 -0.48 -15.29 -11.93
CA TYR A 194 -0.64 -16.13 -10.75
C TYR A 194 -1.12 -15.32 -9.55
N LEU A 195 -0.55 -14.14 -9.30
CA LEU A 195 -0.93 -13.27 -8.17
C LEU A 195 -2.40 -12.84 -8.25
N ASP A 196 -2.89 -12.45 -9.44
CA ASP A 196 -4.29 -12.08 -9.63
C ASP A 196 -5.24 -13.27 -9.37
N HIS A 197 -4.89 -14.47 -9.85
CA HIS A 197 -5.63 -15.70 -9.57
C HIS A 197 -5.60 -16.08 -8.09
N PHE A 198 -4.45 -15.95 -7.45
CA PHE A 198 -4.27 -16.24 -6.04
C PHE A 198 -5.16 -15.34 -5.16
N LEU A 199 -5.21 -14.05 -5.44
CA LEU A 199 -6.06 -13.10 -4.71
C LEU A 199 -7.54 -13.47 -4.80
N LEU A 200 -8.01 -13.86 -5.97
CA LEU A 200 -9.39 -14.28 -6.16
C LEU A 200 -9.68 -15.59 -5.41
N ALA A 201 -8.78 -16.57 -5.49
CA ALA A 201 -8.99 -17.90 -4.92
C ALA A 201 -8.81 -17.94 -3.40
N ALA A 202 -7.75 -17.30 -2.86
CA ALA A 202 -7.39 -17.39 -1.45
C ALA A 202 -8.00 -16.28 -0.58
N CYS A 203 -8.24 -15.10 -1.17
CA CYS A 203 -8.69 -13.92 -0.43
C CYS A 203 -10.12 -13.51 -0.79
N ASP A 204 -10.79 -14.20 -1.72
CA ASP A 204 -12.12 -13.84 -2.28
C ASP A 204 -12.17 -12.34 -2.69
N THR A 205 -11.05 -11.87 -3.25
CA THR A 205 -10.85 -10.45 -3.58
C THR A 205 -10.63 -10.28 -5.07
N GLU A 206 -11.58 -9.62 -5.73
CA GLU A 206 -11.44 -9.17 -7.12
C GLU A 206 -10.87 -7.75 -7.15
N MET A 207 -9.65 -7.62 -7.68
CA MET A 207 -8.98 -6.33 -7.76
C MET A 207 -9.49 -5.53 -8.98
N LYS A 208 -9.86 -4.26 -8.78
CA LYS A 208 -10.20 -3.35 -9.88
C LYS A 208 -8.99 -3.04 -10.76
N THR A 209 -7.82 -3.13 -10.16
CA THR A 209 -6.53 -2.97 -10.82
C THR A 209 -5.92 -4.31 -11.27
N ALA A 210 -6.71 -5.41 -11.35
CA ALA A 210 -6.25 -6.67 -11.90
C ALA A 210 -5.58 -6.46 -13.27
N GLY A 211 -4.50 -7.18 -13.53
CA GLY A 211 -3.69 -6.98 -14.74
C GLY A 211 -2.73 -5.78 -14.70
N ALA A 212 -2.65 -5.03 -13.62
CA ALA A 212 -1.75 -3.86 -13.51
C ALA A 212 -0.28 -4.19 -13.79
N PHE A 213 0.13 -5.42 -13.56
CA PHE A 213 1.51 -5.88 -13.77
C PHE A 213 1.75 -6.60 -15.12
N LEU A 214 0.72 -6.71 -16.01
CA LEU A 214 0.77 -7.43 -17.28
C LEU A 214 1.33 -6.61 -18.46
#